data_e82071bec7bf20f45ea01df2589f7503
#
_entry.id   e82071bec7bf20f45ea01df2589f7503
#
_cell.length_a   1.000
_cell.length_b   1.000
_cell.length_c   1.000
_cell.angle_alpha   90.00
_cell.angle_beta   90.00
_cell.angle_gamma   90.00
#
_symmetry.space_group_name_H-M   'P 1'
#
loop_
_entity.id
_entity.type
_entity.pdbx_description
1 polymer ?
#
loop_
_entity_poly.entity_id
_entity_poly.type
_entity_poly.pdbx_seq_one_letter_code
_entity_poly.pdbx_strand_id
1 'polypeptide(L)'
;YQDEKEPVGIRHYRVDKMSGVRVLDEPRRGKAEFADFDLPAYLKKHFNMYGGPEARVTLRCAAGLEDAMRERFGALPLFLPEEDGHFHFDVPICVSEPFYGWVAGFGGKVEITAPEQVRAGMKRLAEQLAKEHT
;
A
#
# COMPACT_ATOMS: atom_id res chain seq x y z
N TYR A 1 19.81 -1.35 -9.16
CA TYR A 1 20.07 -2.30 -10.26
C TYR A 1 18.99 -2.21 -11.32
N GLN A 2 19.38 -2.27 -12.56
CA GLN A 2 18.46 -2.18 -13.70
C GLN A 2 18.77 -3.32 -14.69
N ASP A 3 17.74 -4.00 -15.11
CA ASP A 3 17.84 -5.04 -16.14
C ASP A 3 17.92 -4.37 -17.51
N GLU A 4 18.96 -4.63 -18.27
CA GLU A 4 19.16 -4.04 -19.59
C GLU A 4 18.14 -4.46 -20.62
N LYS A 5 17.46 -5.60 -20.41
CA LYS A 5 16.41 -6.09 -21.30
C LYS A 5 15.06 -5.42 -21.07
N GLU A 6 14.95 -4.64 -20.00
CA GLU A 6 13.71 -4.01 -19.61
C GLU A 6 13.70 -2.53 -19.99
N PRO A 7 12.52 -1.93 -20.21
CA PRO A 7 12.44 -0.50 -20.45
C PRO A 7 13.06 0.30 -19.30
N VAL A 8 13.62 1.46 -19.62
CA VAL A 8 14.13 2.37 -18.60
C VAL A 8 12.98 2.83 -17.70
N GLY A 9 13.19 2.77 -16.38
CA GLY A 9 12.20 3.18 -15.41
C GLY A 9 12.55 2.71 -14.02
N ILE A 10 11.69 3.06 -13.07
CA ILE A 10 11.86 2.65 -11.68
C ILE A 10 11.27 1.26 -11.50
N ARG A 11 12.06 0.38 -10.92
CA ARG A 11 11.66 -1.01 -10.68
C ARG A 11 11.80 -1.36 -9.21
N HIS A 12 10.98 -2.32 -8.77
CA HIS A 12 10.98 -2.79 -7.40
C HIS A 12 11.72 -4.11 -7.29
N TYR A 13 12.73 -4.16 -6.42
CA TYR A 13 13.48 -5.38 -6.15
C TYR A 13 13.53 -5.61 -4.65
N ARG A 14 13.27 -6.84 -4.26
CA ARG A 14 13.36 -7.22 -2.85
C ARG A 14 14.80 -7.58 -2.54
N VAL A 15 15.39 -6.90 -1.56
CA VAL A 15 16.80 -7.09 -1.19
C VAL A 15 17.06 -8.51 -0.69
N ASP A 16 16.12 -9.11 0.03
CA ASP A 16 16.24 -10.47 0.55
C ASP A 16 16.32 -11.55 -0.54
N LYS A 17 15.95 -11.20 -1.78
CA LYS A 17 16.02 -12.12 -2.92
C LYS A 17 17.19 -11.84 -3.84
N MET A 18 18.00 -10.84 -3.54
CA MET A 18 19.18 -10.52 -4.33
C MET A 18 20.35 -11.36 -3.90
N SER A 19 21.20 -11.70 -4.85
CA SER A 19 22.48 -12.37 -4.57
C SER A 19 23.59 -11.66 -5.31
N GLY A 20 24.82 -11.76 -4.78
CA GLY A 20 25.98 -11.12 -5.40
C GLY A 20 25.96 -9.60 -5.34
N VAL A 21 25.18 -9.02 -4.44
CA VAL A 21 25.11 -7.57 -4.27
C VAL A 21 26.41 -7.05 -3.67
N ARG A 22 26.94 -5.97 -4.26
CA ARG A 22 28.13 -5.31 -3.75
C ARG A 22 28.07 -3.82 -4.06
N VAL A 23 28.82 -3.03 -3.29
CA VAL A 23 28.93 -1.60 -3.52
C VAL A 23 29.88 -1.35 -4.69
N LEU A 24 29.46 -0.47 -5.60
CA LEU A 24 30.28 -0.03 -6.73
C LEU A 24 30.75 1.40 -6.48
N ASP A 25 31.95 1.72 -6.96
CA ASP A 25 32.53 3.06 -6.79
C ASP A 25 32.00 4.07 -7.81
N GLU A 26 31.27 3.63 -8.80
CA GLU A 26 30.72 4.51 -9.83
C GLU A 26 29.38 5.11 -9.42
N PRO A 27 28.99 6.28 -9.99
CA PRO A 27 27.69 6.88 -9.69
C PRO A 27 26.54 5.94 -10.02
N ARG A 28 25.50 6.00 -9.18
CA ARG A 28 24.31 5.19 -9.37
C ARG A 28 23.54 5.65 -10.61
N ARG A 29 23.10 4.69 -11.43
CA ARG A 29 22.25 4.96 -12.57
C ARG A 29 20.88 5.42 -12.08
N GLY A 30 20.21 6.26 -12.87
CA GLY A 30 18.87 6.70 -12.56
C GLY A 30 18.83 7.79 -11.50
N LYS A 31 19.96 8.42 -11.18
CA LYS A 31 20.01 9.47 -10.17
C LYS A 31 19.02 10.61 -10.48
N ALA A 32 18.88 10.97 -11.76
CA ALA A 32 17.99 12.05 -12.16
C ALA A 32 16.50 11.67 -11.90
N GLU A 33 16.15 10.40 -12.08
CA GLU A 33 14.79 9.92 -11.84
C GLU A 33 14.46 9.92 -10.35
N PHE A 34 15.47 9.88 -9.48
CA PHE A 34 15.26 9.88 -8.04
C PHE A 34 15.34 11.28 -7.43
N ALA A 35 15.65 12.31 -8.22
CA ALA A 35 15.81 13.67 -7.69
C ALA A 35 14.52 14.17 -7.02
N ASP A 36 13.34 13.84 -7.61
CA ASP A 36 12.04 14.25 -7.08
C ASP A 36 11.28 13.08 -6.43
N PHE A 37 11.95 11.95 -6.21
CA PHE A 37 11.32 10.74 -5.68
C PHE A 37 11.35 10.74 -4.16
N ASP A 38 10.17 10.68 -3.54
CA ASP A 38 10.02 10.60 -2.09
C ASP A 38 9.83 9.12 -1.71
N LEU A 39 10.91 8.46 -1.32
CA LEU A 39 10.88 7.04 -0.99
C LEU A 39 9.96 6.72 0.21
N PRO A 40 9.98 7.47 1.31
CA PRO A 40 9.03 7.20 2.40
C PRO A 40 7.57 7.26 1.98
N ALA A 41 7.19 8.27 1.21
CA ALA A 41 5.82 8.39 0.71
C ALA A 41 5.47 7.25 -0.23
N TYR A 42 6.41 6.89 -1.12
CA TYR A 42 6.22 5.78 -2.05
C TYR A 42 5.99 4.46 -1.31
N LEU A 43 6.82 4.16 -0.30
CA LEU A 43 6.70 2.91 0.44
C LEU A 43 5.39 2.80 1.22
N LYS A 44 4.86 3.93 1.69
CA LYS A 44 3.59 3.94 2.41
C LYS A 44 2.39 3.66 1.50
N LYS A 45 2.49 4.00 0.21
CA LYS A 45 1.43 3.75 -0.76
C LYS A 45 1.43 2.32 -1.27
N HIS A 46 2.59 1.67 -1.31
CA HIS A 46 2.76 0.37 -1.95
C HIS A 46 2.84 -0.75 -0.91
N PHE A 47 2.08 -1.81 -1.16
CA PHE A 47 2.05 -3.00 -0.30
C PHE A 47 2.85 -4.11 -0.96
N ASN A 48 3.86 -4.64 -0.24
CA ASN A 48 4.69 -5.75 -0.70
C ASN A 48 5.37 -5.50 -2.05
N MET A 49 5.74 -4.25 -2.33
CA MET A 49 6.39 -3.83 -3.59
C MET A 49 5.51 -3.96 -4.83
N TYR A 50 4.23 -4.21 -4.67
CA TYR A 50 3.29 -4.23 -5.79
C TYR A 50 2.79 -2.83 -6.10
N GLY A 51 2.77 -2.47 -7.39
CA GLY A 51 2.14 -1.25 -7.87
C GLY A 51 0.67 -1.51 -8.18
N GLY A 52 -0.05 -0.44 -8.46
CA GLY A 52 -1.44 -0.51 -8.87
C GLY A 52 -1.97 0.90 -9.09
N PRO A 53 -3.23 1.03 -9.54
CA PRO A 53 -3.82 2.36 -9.70
C PRO A 53 -3.88 3.08 -8.36
N GLU A 54 -3.46 4.33 -8.35
CA GLU A 54 -3.52 5.15 -7.14
C GLU A 54 -4.92 5.70 -6.95
N ALA A 55 -5.43 5.60 -5.74
CA ALA A 55 -6.73 6.16 -5.37
C ALA A 55 -6.64 6.73 -3.96
N ARG A 56 -7.42 7.78 -3.71
CA ARG A 56 -7.58 8.29 -2.35
C ARG A 56 -8.68 7.48 -1.69
N VAL A 57 -8.29 6.67 -0.72
CA VAL A 57 -9.17 5.70 -0.08
C VAL A 57 -9.55 6.18 1.30
N THR A 58 -10.81 6.05 1.67
CA THR A 58 -11.29 6.31 3.03
C THR A 58 -11.43 4.98 3.76
N LEU A 59 -10.75 4.89 4.90
CA LEU A 59 -10.81 3.71 5.77
C LEU A 59 -11.52 4.08 7.06
N ARG A 60 -12.47 3.24 7.47
CA ARG A 60 -13.17 3.35 8.76
C ARG A 60 -12.65 2.22 9.65
N CYS A 61 -12.19 2.58 10.83
CA CYS A 61 -11.51 1.65 11.72
C CYS A 61 -12.19 1.59 13.08
N ALA A 62 -12.20 0.40 13.67
CA ALA A 62 -12.69 0.21 15.03
C ALA A 62 -11.77 0.90 16.02
N ALA A 63 -12.31 1.25 17.18
CA ALA A 63 -11.53 1.83 18.27
C ALA A 63 -10.36 0.92 18.65
N GLY A 64 -9.24 1.52 18.97
CA GLY A 64 -8.04 0.79 19.36
C GLY A 64 -7.07 0.50 18.24
N LEU A 65 -7.40 0.86 17.01
CA LEU A 65 -6.53 0.62 15.85
C LEU A 65 -5.69 1.83 15.45
N GLU A 66 -5.70 2.89 16.24
CA GLU A 66 -4.98 4.14 15.92
C GLU A 66 -3.48 3.89 15.74
N ASP A 67 -2.87 3.15 16.64
CA ASP A 67 -1.44 2.87 16.57
C ASP A 67 -1.08 2.03 15.34
N ALA A 68 -1.89 1.03 15.04
CA ALA A 68 -1.67 0.19 13.85
C ALA A 68 -1.74 1.01 12.57
N MET A 69 -2.69 1.94 12.49
CA MET A 69 -2.82 2.82 11.34
C MET A 69 -1.67 3.82 11.25
N ARG A 70 -1.24 4.36 12.40
CA ARG A 70 -0.08 5.25 12.43
C ARG A 70 1.20 4.54 12.02
N GLU A 71 1.36 3.29 12.46
CA GLU A 71 2.52 2.50 12.06
C GLU A 71 2.57 2.27 10.56
N ARG A 72 1.42 2.00 9.94
CA ARG A 72 1.36 1.71 8.50
C ARG A 72 1.45 2.97 7.64
N PHE A 73 0.74 4.05 8.02
CA PHE A 73 0.58 5.23 7.18
C PHE A 73 1.31 6.48 7.71
N GLY A 74 1.90 6.41 8.90
CA GLY A 74 2.60 7.54 9.48
C GLY A 74 1.67 8.58 10.08
N ALA A 75 2.20 9.79 10.30
CA ALA A 75 1.48 10.84 11.00
C ALA A 75 0.62 11.73 10.11
N LEU A 76 0.77 11.62 8.78
CA LEU A 76 0.08 12.53 7.85
C LEU A 76 -1.44 12.37 7.80
N PRO A 77 -2.02 11.14 7.85
CA PRO A 77 -3.47 11.04 7.85
C PRO A 77 -4.12 11.68 9.07
N LEU A 78 -5.19 12.43 8.85
CA LEU A 78 -5.97 13.04 9.91
C LEU A 78 -7.08 12.08 10.33
N PHE A 79 -6.99 11.57 11.54
CA PHE A 79 -8.01 10.68 12.08
C PHE A 79 -9.20 11.49 12.58
N LEU A 80 -10.38 11.20 12.01
CA LEU A 80 -11.63 11.88 12.35
C LEU A 80 -12.48 10.94 13.19
N PRO A 81 -12.78 11.29 14.43
CA PRO A 81 -13.55 10.39 15.31
C PRO A 81 -15.02 10.31 14.90
N GLU A 82 -15.63 9.17 15.21
CA GLU A 82 -17.06 8.91 15.02
C GLU A 82 -17.71 8.61 16.36
N GLU A 83 -19.05 8.63 16.39
CA GLU A 83 -19.83 8.53 17.63
C GLU A 83 -19.61 7.24 18.41
N ASP A 84 -19.39 6.13 17.74
CA ASP A 84 -19.27 4.81 18.37
C ASP A 84 -17.84 4.42 18.71
N GLY A 85 -16.94 5.39 18.77
CA GLY A 85 -15.53 5.15 19.04
C GLY A 85 -14.71 4.78 17.82
N HIS A 86 -15.36 4.58 16.68
CA HIS A 86 -14.65 4.39 15.42
C HIS A 86 -13.99 5.68 14.98
N PHE A 87 -13.09 5.56 14.04
CA PHE A 87 -12.49 6.73 13.38
C PHE A 87 -12.32 6.41 11.89
N HIS A 88 -12.22 7.45 11.09
CA HIS A 88 -11.95 7.29 9.67
C HIS A 88 -10.90 8.28 9.20
N PHE A 89 -10.27 7.98 8.09
CA PHE A 89 -9.27 8.86 7.49
C PHE A 89 -9.11 8.55 6.02
N ASP A 90 -8.64 9.54 5.28
CA ASP A 90 -8.33 9.39 3.86
C ASP A 90 -6.84 9.20 3.69
N VAL A 91 -6.45 8.32 2.76
CA VAL A 91 -5.05 8.07 2.48
C VAL A 91 -4.89 7.68 1.00
N PRO A 92 -3.83 8.16 0.32
CA PRO A 92 -3.55 7.71 -1.04
C PRO A 92 -3.00 6.29 -1.01
N ILE A 93 -3.57 5.41 -1.81
CA ILE A 93 -3.22 3.99 -1.86
C ILE A 93 -3.03 3.57 -3.31
N CYS A 94 -1.99 2.79 -3.58
CA CYS A 94 -1.88 2.03 -4.82
C CYS A 94 -2.68 0.75 -4.62
N VAL A 95 -3.86 0.70 -5.21
CA VAL A 95 -4.83 -0.38 -4.98
C VAL A 95 -4.34 -1.68 -5.60
N SER A 96 -4.29 -2.74 -4.81
CA SER A 96 -3.74 -4.03 -5.22
C SER A 96 -4.33 -5.14 -4.35
N GLU A 97 -4.13 -6.39 -4.76
CA GLU A 97 -4.54 -7.52 -3.93
C GLU A 97 -3.88 -7.53 -2.55
N PRO A 98 -2.57 -7.25 -2.41
CA PRO A 98 -1.97 -7.13 -1.08
C PRO A 98 -2.62 -6.05 -0.21
N PHE A 99 -3.07 -4.94 -0.78
CA PHE A 99 -3.82 -3.95 -0.03
C PHE A 99 -5.14 -4.53 0.50
N TYR A 100 -5.90 -5.19 -0.36
CA TYR A 100 -7.16 -5.82 0.07
C TYR A 100 -6.91 -6.90 1.13
N GLY A 101 -5.84 -7.69 0.96
CA GLY A 101 -5.47 -8.71 1.94
C GLY A 101 -5.11 -8.11 3.30
N TRP A 102 -4.41 -6.98 3.29
CA TRP A 102 -4.08 -6.27 4.52
C TRP A 102 -5.35 -5.80 5.24
N VAL A 103 -6.29 -5.21 4.51
CA VAL A 103 -7.56 -4.78 5.08
C VAL A 103 -8.32 -5.99 5.66
N ALA A 104 -8.40 -7.07 4.91
CA ALA A 104 -9.11 -8.29 5.34
C ALA A 104 -8.49 -8.91 6.59
N GLY A 105 -7.20 -8.73 6.77
CA GLY A 105 -6.48 -9.27 7.93
C GLY A 105 -6.95 -8.72 9.27
N PHE A 106 -7.68 -7.62 9.28
CA PHE A 106 -8.25 -7.05 10.51
C PHE A 106 -9.61 -7.64 10.86
N GLY A 107 -10.10 -8.61 10.08
CA GLY A 107 -11.33 -9.33 10.43
C GLY A 107 -12.59 -8.47 10.44
N GLY A 108 -12.66 -7.47 9.58
CA GLY A 108 -13.80 -6.57 9.52
C GLY A 108 -13.68 -5.31 10.36
N LYS A 109 -12.62 -5.18 11.14
CA LYS A 109 -12.38 -3.99 11.96
C LYS A 109 -11.91 -2.78 11.16
N VAL A 110 -11.44 -3.00 9.95
CA VAL A 110 -11.08 -1.95 9.00
C VAL A 110 -11.98 -2.12 7.79
N GLU A 111 -12.66 -1.05 7.41
CA GLU A 111 -13.61 -1.06 6.32
C GLU A 111 -13.24 0.01 5.28
N ILE A 112 -13.29 -0.36 4.00
CA ILE A 112 -13.13 0.59 2.91
C ILE A 112 -14.51 1.22 2.67
N THR A 113 -14.63 2.53 2.92
CA THR A 113 -15.90 3.22 2.75
C THR A 113 -15.99 4.02 1.46
N ALA A 114 -14.84 4.40 0.87
CA ALA A 114 -14.77 5.14 -0.39
C ALA A 114 -13.39 4.97 -1.01
N PRO A 115 -13.22 5.15 -2.30
CA PRO A 115 -14.27 5.36 -3.29
C PRO A 115 -15.01 4.06 -3.65
N GLU A 116 -16.12 4.18 -4.32
CA GLU A 116 -17.00 3.04 -4.62
C GLU A 116 -16.29 1.93 -5.40
N GLN A 117 -15.45 2.28 -6.38
CA GLN A 117 -14.76 1.28 -7.18
C GLN A 117 -13.76 0.45 -6.36
N VAL A 118 -13.13 1.05 -5.35
CA VAL A 118 -12.20 0.33 -4.46
C VAL A 118 -13.00 -0.56 -3.52
N ARG A 119 -14.08 -0.05 -2.97
CA ARG A 119 -14.99 -0.83 -2.12
C ARG A 119 -15.56 -2.03 -2.89
N ALA A 120 -15.99 -1.82 -4.13
CA ALA A 120 -16.50 -2.89 -4.99
C ALA A 120 -15.42 -3.94 -5.28
N GLY A 121 -14.16 -3.54 -5.44
CA GLY A 121 -13.06 -4.46 -5.63
C GLY A 121 -12.85 -5.37 -4.42
N MET A 122 -12.96 -4.82 -3.22
CA MET A 122 -12.88 -5.62 -1.99
C MET A 122 -14.03 -6.63 -1.91
N LYS A 123 -15.23 -6.19 -2.26
CA LYS A 123 -16.42 -7.07 -2.25
C LYS A 123 -16.25 -8.23 -3.23
N ARG A 124 -15.73 -7.95 -4.44
CA ARG A 124 -15.50 -9.00 -5.43
C ARG A 124 -14.48 -10.02 -4.93
N LEU A 125 -13.41 -9.57 -4.31
CA LEU A 125 -12.41 -10.47 -3.75
C LEU A 125 -13.01 -11.33 -2.64
N ALA A 126 -13.79 -10.74 -1.75
CA ALA A 126 -14.43 -11.47 -0.66
C ALA A 126 -15.38 -12.54 -1.18
N GLU A 127 -16.17 -12.23 -2.20
CA GLU A 127 -17.09 -13.17 -2.82
C GLU A 127 -16.33 -14.33 -3.49
N GLN A 128 -15.22 -14.02 -4.16
CA GLN A 128 -14.37 -15.04 -4.78
C GLN A 128 -13.78 -15.98 -3.75
N LEU A 129 -13.24 -15.44 -2.66
CA LEU A 129 -12.66 -16.25 -1.59
C LEU A 129 -13.71 -17.12 -0.92
N ALA A 130 -14.90 -16.59 -0.69
CA ALA A 130 -16.00 -17.36 -0.11
C ALA A 130 -16.39 -18.53 -1.03
N LYS A 131 -16.43 -18.28 -2.34
CA LYS A 131 -16.76 -19.31 -3.33
C LYS A 131 -15.70 -20.42 -3.36
N GLU A 132 -14.42 -20.05 -3.26
CA GLU A 132 -13.33 -21.01 -3.30
C GLU A 132 -13.24 -21.86 -2.04
N HIS A 133 -13.82 -21.42 -0.94
CA HIS A 133 -13.74 -22.07 0.36
C HIS A 133 -15.05 -22.69 0.82
N THR A 134 -15.97 -22.92 -0.09
CA THR A 134 -17.24 -23.60 0.24
C THR A 134 -17.24 -25.09 -0.08
#